data_48be3b601c64aa4558a75bca8f95f460
#
_entry.id   48be3b601c64aa4558a75bca8f95f460
#
_cell.length_a   1.000
_cell.length_b   1.000
_cell.length_c   1.000
_cell.angle_alpha   90.00
_cell.angle_beta   90.00
_cell.angle_gamma   90.00
#
_symmetry.space_group_name_H-M   'P 1'
#
loop_
_entity.id
_entity.type
_entity.pdbx_description
1 polymer ?
#
loop_
_entity_poly.entity_id
_entity_poly.type
_entity_poly.pdbx_seq_one_letter_code
_entity_poly.pdbx_strand_id
1 'polypeptide(L)'
;MTTLPTIIKADGSKEIFDPNRLVLSLKRSGAKDFAAEHIARTITDTVSSGTSSKEIYAHAFALLRREARPVAARYALRRALLELGPTGHPFEDFVSHLYRAEGWQVETRKVIRGKCVSHEVDFYASHTEQNEFLAAELKYHNDPGYKTDLKVALYVKSRFDDIFACDASVRSCPIDRGLLVTNTKFTSEAIAYAECSGVELLGWGYPVNNTLFMRMSRAKVYPIT
;
A
#
# COMPACT_ATOMS: atom_id res chain seq x y z
N MET A 1 -26.78 24.62 -16.14
CA MET A 1 -26.07 23.39 -15.66
C MET A 1 -24.66 23.47 -16.22
N THR A 2 -23.67 23.73 -15.39
CA THR A 2 -22.27 23.78 -15.81
C THR A 2 -21.82 22.34 -16.07
N THR A 3 -21.51 22.02 -17.31
CA THR A 3 -20.97 20.71 -17.68
C THR A 3 -19.57 20.58 -17.08
N LEU A 4 -19.33 19.54 -16.30
CA LEU A 4 -18.02 19.26 -15.72
C LEU A 4 -17.00 18.99 -16.84
N PRO A 5 -15.76 19.50 -16.72
CA PRO A 5 -14.74 19.37 -17.76
C PRO A 5 -14.23 17.95 -17.93
N THR A 6 -13.76 17.60 -19.12
CA THR A 6 -13.09 16.33 -19.40
C THR A 6 -11.60 16.46 -19.09
N ILE A 7 -11.06 15.58 -18.26
CA ILE A 7 -9.65 15.54 -17.85
C ILE A 7 -8.90 14.38 -18.51
N ILE A 8 -7.56 14.48 -18.53
CA ILE A 8 -6.67 13.46 -19.08
C ILE A 8 -6.00 12.71 -17.91
N LYS A 9 -6.13 11.38 -17.90
CA LYS A 9 -5.48 10.50 -16.90
C LYS A 9 -4.01 10.26 -17.25
N ALA A 10 -3.28 9.67 -16.30
CA ALA A 10 -1.85 9.34 -16.48
C ALA A 10 -1.62 8.34 -17.63
N ASP A 11 -2.58 7.47 -17.92
CA ASP A 11 -2.56 6.51 -19.05
C ASP A 11 -3.01 7.12 -20.40
N GLY A 12 -3.28 8.43 -20.42
CA GLY A 12 -3.77 9.16 -21.61
C GLY A 12 -5.28 9.04 -21.84
N SER A 13 -6.01 8.23 -21.09
CA SER A 13 -7.47 8.13 -21.21
C SER A 13 -8.16 9.41 -20.74
N LYS A 14 -9.38 9.63 -21.25
CA LYS A 14 -10.18 10.80 -20.91
C LYS A 14 -11.36 10.41 -20.05
N GLU A 15 -11.62 11.17 -18.98
CA GLU A 15 -12.82 10.99 -18.14
C GLU A 15 -13.38 12.37 -17.72
N ILE A 16 -14.66 12.40 -17.32
CA ILE A 16 -15.26 13.61 -16.76
C ILE A 16 -14.69 13.81 -15.35
N PHE A 17 -14.28 15.06 -15.05
CA PHE A 17 -13.80 15.40 -13.72
C PHE A 17 -14.90 15.20 -12.68
N ASP A 18 -14.61 14.42 -11.64
CA ASP A 18 -15.52 14.17 -10.51
C ASP A 18 -14.96 14.79 -9.23
N PRO A 19 -15.52 15.94 -8.78
CA PRO A 19 -15.10 16.60 -7.54
C PRO A 19 -15.21 15.69 -6.30
N ASN A 20 -16.20 14.79 -6.27
CA ASN A 20 -16.40 13.90 -5.13
C ASN A 20 -15.27 12.90 -4.97
N ARG A 21 -14.70 12.43 -6.08
CA ARG A 21 -13.48 11.58 -6.04
C ARG A 21 -12.30 12.32 -5.44
N LEU A 22 -12.14 13.62 -5.74
CA LEU A 22 -11.10 14.45 -5.16
C LEU A 22 -11.34 14.64 -3.66
N VAL A 23 -12.56 14.99 -3.24
CA VAL A 23 -12.95 15.09 -1.82
C VAL A 23 -12.60 13.80 -1.07
N LEU A 24 -13.03 12.65 -1.59
CA LEU A 24 -12.74 11.36 -0.99
C LEU A 24 -11.22 11.07 -0.88
N SER A 25 -10.45 11.46 -1.89
CA SER A 25 -8.99 11.31 -1.89
C SER A 25 -8.34 12.15 -0.79
N LEU A 26 -8.76 13.40 -0.64
CA LEU A 26 -8.27 14.31 0.41
C LEU A 26 -8.66 13.83 1.81
N LYS A 27 -9.93 13.43 2.02
CA LYS A 27 -10.41 12.85 3.29
C LYS A 27 -9.64 11.58 3.67
N ARG A 28 -9.36 10.70 2.73
CA ARG A 28 -8.52 9.50 2.95
C ARG A 28 -7.08 9.82 3.37
N SER A 29 -6.59 11.01 3.06
CA SER A 29 -5.29 11.50 3.51
C SER A 29 -5.34 12.20 4.87
N GLY A 30 -6.54 12.31 5.46
CA GLY A 30 -6.77 12.89 6.78
C GLY A 30 -7.17 14.37 6.75
N ALA A 31 -7.55 14.91 5.59
CA ALA A 31 -8.15 16.25 5.52
C ALA A 31 -9.50 16.26 6.21
N LYS A 32 -9.78 17.33 6.96
CA LYS A 32 -11.11 17.57 7.54
C LYS A 32 -12.12 17.80 6.42
N ASP A 33 -13.37 17.48 6.67
CA ASP A 33 -14.45 17.56 5.67
C ASP A 33 -14.51 18.93 5.00
N PHE A 34 -14.53 20.00 5.81
CA PHE A 34 -14.56 21.37 5.32
C PHE A 34 -13.37 21.71 4.39
N ALA A 35 -12.14 21.31 4.78
CA ALA A 35 -10.94 21.55 3.99
C ALA A 35 -10.97 20.78 2.65
N ALA A 36 -11.38 19.51 2.69
CA ALA A 36 -11.50 18.69 1.50
C ALA A 36 -12.52 19.24 0.50
N GLU A 37 -13.68 19.68 0.98
CA GLU A 37 -14.73 20.28 0.18
C GLU A 37 -14.33 21.64 -0.39
N HIS A 38 -13.68 22.49 0.43
CA HIS A 38 -13.17 23.77 -0.02
C HIS A 38 -12.14 23.62 -1.15
N ILE A 39 -11.15 22.75 -0.97
CA ILE A 39 -10.13 22.48 -1.99
C ILE A 39 -10.76 21.94 -3.28
N ALA A 40 -11.68 20.98 -3.16
CA ALA A 40 -12.34 20.41 -4.32
C ALA A 40 -13.17 21.45 -5.08
N ARG A 41 -13.85 22.35 -4.39
CA ARG A 41 -14.59 23.47 -4.99
C ARG A 41 -13.65 24.42 -5.73
N THR A 42 -12.57 24.88 -5.08
CA THR A 42 -11.56 25.76 -5.69
C THR A 42 -11.00 25.17 -6.99
N ILE A 43 -10.74 23.84 -6.98
CA ILE A 43 -10.23 23.15 -8.18
C ILE A 43 -11.32 23.04 -9.23
N THR A 44 -12.55 22.73 -8.86
CA THR A 44 -13.69 22.66 -9.80
C THR A 44 -13.88 23.99 -10.57
N ASP A 45 -13.70 25.11 -9.88
CA ASP A 45 -13.85 26.46 -10.45
C ASP A 45 -12.70 26.84 -11.39
N THR A 46 -11.56 26.17 -11.31
CA THR A 46 -10.34 26.48 -12.08
C THR A 46 -9.99 25.43 -13.14
N VAL A 47 -10.50 24.20 -13.02
CA VAL A 47 -10.19 23.11 -13.94
C VAL A 47 -10.91 23.33 -15.27
N SER A 48 -10.18 23.10 -16.38
CA SER A 48 -10.70 23.18 -17.75
C SER A 48 -10.58 21.84 -18.48
N SER A 49 -11.30 21.68 -19.59
CA SER A 49 -11.16 20.49 -20.42
C SER A 49 -9.75 20.35 -20.97
N GLY A 50 -9.18 19.17 -20.85
CA GLY A 50 -7.79 18.88 -21.21
C GLY A 50 -6.80 18.97 -20.05
N THR A 51 -7.20 19.48 -18.88
CA THR A 51 -6.35 19.47 -17.68
C THR A 51 -5.99 18.03 -17.31
N SER A 52 -4.71 17.78 -17.03
CA SER A 52 -4.26 16.46 -16.62
C SER A 52 -4.58 16.16 -15.15
N SER A 53 -4.79 14.90 -14.82
CA SER A 53 -4.95 14.47 -13.42
C SER A 53 -3.72 14.81 -12.56
N LYS A 54 -2.53 14.92 -13.18
CA LYS A 54 -1.29 15.34 -12.51
C LYS A 54 -1.34 16.82 -12.09
N GLU A 55 -1.86 17.70 -12.95
CA GLU A 55 -2.03 19.15 -12.64
C GLU A 55 -3.07 19.35 -11.54
N ILE A 56 -4.21 18.63 -11.61
CA ILE A 56 -5.24 18.65 -10.57
C ILE A 56 -4.63 18.23 -9.22
N TYR A 57 -3.84 17.15 -9.23
CA TYR A 57 -3.14 16.69 -8.04
C TYR A 57 -2.18 17.74 -7.48
N ALA A 58 -1.34 18.34 -8.34
CA ALA A 58 -0.37 19.37 -7.93
C ALA A 58 -1.07 20.59 -7.31
N HIS A 59 -2.21 21.00 -7.87
CA HIS A 59 -3.00 22.09 -7.34
C HIS A 59 -3.64 21.74 -5.97
N ALA A 60 -4.25 20.55 -5.87
CA ALA A 60 -4.80 20.05 -4.60
C ALA A 60 -3.74 19.95 -3.50
N PHE A 61 -2.55 19.46 -3.84
CA PHE A 61 -1.41 19.38 -2.92
C PHE A 61 -0.95 20.77 -2.46
N ALA A 62 -0.86 21.75 -3.38
CA ALA A 62 -0.46 23.12 -3.05
C ALA A 62 -1.44 23.78 -2.08
N LEU A 63 -2.74 23.62 -2.30
CA LEU A 63 -3.78 24.13 -1.40
C LEU A 63 -3.73 23.44 -0.03
N LEU A 64 -3.65 22.09 -0.03
CA LEU A 64 -3.59 21.29 1.20
C LEU A 64 -2.34 21.61 2.03
N ARG A 65 -1.20 21.89 1.39
CA ARG A 65 0.05 22.26 2.07
C ARG A 65 -0.07 23.60 2.82
N ARG A 66 -0.88 24.52 2.32
CA ARG A 66 -1.15 25.80 3.02
C ARG A 66 -2.00 25.61 4.25
N GLU A 67 -2.96 24.69 4.21
CA GLU A 67 -3.91 24.46 5.29
C GLU A 67 -3.41 23.45 6.33
N ALA A 68 -2.76 22.35 5.89
CA ALA A 68 -2.37 21.27 6.77
C ALA A 68 -1.15 20.49 6.23
N ARG A 69 0.06 20.94 6.53
CA ARG A 69 1.32 20.32 6.08
C ARG A 69 1.42 18.81 6.34
N PRO A 70 1.03 18.25 7.53
CA PRO A 70 1.09 16.81 7.76
C PRO A 70 0.15 16.01 6.85
N VAL A 71 -1.03 16.57 6.55
CA VAL A 71 -2.00 15.94 5.64
C VAL A 71 -1.50 15.96 4.20
N ALA A 72 -0.88 17.08 3.79
CA ALA A 72 -0.26 17.19 2.47
C ALA A 72 0.89 16.17 2.31
N ALA A 73 1.74 16.00 3.31
CA ALA A 73 2.80 14.98 3.28
C ALA A 73 2.22 13.56 3.10
N ARG A 74 1.17 13.22 3.86
CA ARG A 74 0.45 11.93 3.72
C ARG A 74 -0.15 11.75 2.32
N TYR A 75 -0.72 12.81 1.77
CA TYR A 75 -1.30 12.81 0.43
C TYR A 75 -0.23 12.54 -0.64
N ALA A 76 0.94 13.21 -0.53
CA ALA A 76 2.07 13.02 -1.43
C ALA A 76 2.66 11.60 -1.34
N LEU A 77 2.89 11.10 -0.13
CA LEU A 77 3.47 9.76 0.09
C LEU A 77 2.58 8.66 -0.47
N ARG A 78 1.27 8.77 -0.29
CA ARG A 78 0.34 7.80 -0.86
C ARG A 78 0.44 7.77 -2.38
N ARG A 79 0.54 8.94 -3.01
CA ARG A 79 0.68 9.02 -4.46
C ARG A 79 2.02 8.45 -4.92
N ALA A 80 3.11 8.78 -4.25
CA ALA A 80 4.43 8.25 -4.56
C ALA A 80 4.46 6.71 -4.51
N LEU A 81 3.79 6.09 -3.50
CA LEU A 81 3.66 4.62 -3.45
C LEU A 81 2.84 4.03 -4.61
N LEU A 82 1.83 4.75 -5.11
CA LEU A 82 1.04 4.30 -6.26
C LEU A 82 1.77 4.48 -7.59
N GLU A 83 2.81 5.30 -7.63
CA GLU A 83 3.62 5.62 -8.81
C GLU A 83 5.00 4.92 -8.82
N LEU A 84 5.24 3.96 -7.91
CA LEU A 84 6.52 3.24 -7.82
C LEU A 84 6.87 2.43 -9.08
N GLY A 85 5.97 2.35 -10.06
CA GLY A 85 6.27 1.79 -11.37
C GLY A 85 5.18 0.87 -11.91
N PRO A 86 5.37 0.36 -13.13
CA PRO A 86 4.38 -0.51 -13.76
C PRO A 86 4.39 -1.94 -13.20
N THR A 87 5.45 -2.32 -12.46
CA THR A 87 5.62 -3.67 -11.88
C THR A 87 5.62 -3.64 -10.36
N GLY A 88 5.50 -4.80 -9.71
CA GLY A 88 5.55 -4.95 -8.25
C GLY A 88 6.95 -4.78 -7.65
N HIS A 89 8.02 -5.02 -8.42
CA HIS A 89 9.39 -5.07 -7.91
C HIS A 89 9.85 -3.81 -7.15
N PRO A 90 9.60 -2.56 -7.63
CA PRO A 90 9.97 -1.37 -6.86
C PRO A 90 9.24 -1.28 -5.50
N PHE A 91 8.03 -1.82 -5.41
CA PHE A 91 7.30 -1.88 -4.14
C PHE A 91 7.88 -2.96 -3.22
N GLU A 92 8.27 -4.11 -3.76
CA GLU A 92 8.96 -5.16 -3.00
C GLU A 92 10.29 -4.65 -2.42
N ASP A 93 11.10 -3.99 -3.24
CA ASP A 93 12.37 -3.39 -2.82
C ASP A 93 12.15 -2.29 -1.76
N PHE A 94 11.12 -1.46 -1.93
CA PHE A 94 10.74 -0.42 -0.98
C PHE A 94 10.35 -0.99 0.38
N VAL A 95 9.46 -2.00 0.42
CA VAL A 95 9.03 -2.62 1.68
C VAL A 95 10.19 -3.37 2.34
N SER A 96 11.03 -4.04 1.56
CA SER A 96 12.25 -4.70 2.05
C SER A 96 13.20 -3.70 2.70
N HIS A 97 13.35 -2.51 2.10
CA HIS A 97 14.16 -1.44 2.68
C HIS A 97 13.55 -0.89 3.98
N LEU A 98 12.21 -0.77 4.03
CA LEU A 98 11.51 -0.37 5.26
C LEU A 98 11.80 -1.33 6.41
N TYR A 99 11.70 -2.65 6.18
CA TYR A 99 12.00 -3.67 7.19
C TYR A 99 13.47 -3.62 7.63
N ARG A 100 14.43 -3.41 6.70
CA ARG A 100 15.84 -3.21 7.07
C ARG A 100 16.03 -1.99 7.97
N ALA A 101 15.34 -0.88 7.68
CA ALA A 101 15.39 0.32 8.51
C ALA A 101 14.76 0.13 9.90
N GLU A 102 13.89 -0.87 10.06
CA GLU A 102 13.30 -1.29 11.34
C GLU A 102 14.14 -2.35 12.07
N GLY A 103 15.34 -2.69 11.59
CA GLY A 103 16.28 -3.59 12.25
C GLY A 103 16.23 -5.06 11.79
N TRP A 104 15.43 -5.37 10.77
CA TRP A 104 15.36 -6.72 10.21
C TRP A 104 16.49 -6.98 9.20
N GLN A 105 17.01 -8.18 9.21
CA GLN A 105 17.81 -8.72 8.10
C GLN A 105 16.85 -9.25 7.03
N VAL A 106 16.96 -8.77 5.79
CA VAL A 106 15.99 -9.07 4.72
C VAL A 106 16.68 -9.63 3.49
N GLU A 107 16.22 -10.80 3.07
CA GLU A 107 16.54 -11.44 1.79
C GLU A 107 15.31 -11.35 0.86
N THR A 108 15.46 -10.81 -0.33
CA THR A 108 14.38 -10.68 -1.32
C THR A 108 14.33 -11.90 -2.24
N ARG A 109 13.15 -12.24 -2.74
CA ARG A 109 12.92 -13.34 -3.70
C ARG A 109 13.55 -14.67 -3.23
N LYS A 110 13.34 -14.98 -1.97
CA LYS A 110 13.89 -16.19 -1.36
C LYS A 110 13.03 -17.39 -1.67
N VAL A 111 13.68 -18.46 -2.15
CA VAL A 111 13.03 -19.77 -2.33
C VAL A 111 13.09 -20.54 -1.01
N ILE A 112 11.93 -20.88 -0.46
CA ILE A 112 11.78 -21.63 0.79
C ILE A 112 11.14 -22.98 0.46
N ARG A 113 11.73 -24.07 0.95
CA ARG A 113 11.15 -25.41 0.82
C ARG A 113 10.00 -25.57 1.79
N GLY A 114 8.79 -25.77 1.27
CA GLY A 114 7.62 -26.21 2.02
C GLY A 114 7.57 -27.74 2.14
N LYS A 115 6.55 -28.27 2.79
CA LYS A 115 6.28 -29.70 2.90
C LYS A 115 6.07 -30.35 1.54
N CYS A 116 5.23 -29.73 0.71
CA CYS A 116 4.84 -30.26 -0.58
C CYS A 116 5.73 -29.76 -1.71
N VAL A 117 5.91 -28.41 -1.79
CA VAL A 117 6.65 -27.75 -2.88
C VAL A 117 7.56 -26.65 -2.36
N SER A 118 8.43 -26.13 -3.23
CA SER A 118 9.19 -24.91 -2.91
C SER A 118 8.40 -23.68 -3.31
N HIS A 119 8.48 -22.62 -2.49
CA HIS A 119 7.81 -21.35 -2.70
C HIS A 119 8.83 -20.22 -2.78
N GLU A 120 8.76 -19.40 -3.82
CA GLU A 120 9.45 -18.13 -3.83
C GLU A 120 8.59 -17.12 -3.07
N VAL A 121 9.12 -16.50 -2.01
CA VAL A 121 8.48 -15.42 -1.26
C VAL A 121 9.13 -14.10 -1.66
N ASP A 122 8.33 -13.01 -1.70
CA ASP A 122 8.83 -11.71 -2.16
C ASP A 122 9.93 -11.18 -1.25
N PHE A 123 9.81 -11.39 0.08
CA PHE A 123 10.95 -11.32 0.97
C PHE A 123 10.82 -12.26 2.18
N TYR A 124 11.98 -12.62 2.70
CA TYR A 124 12.18 -13.28 3.97
C TYR A 124 12.91 -12.32 4.91
N ALA A 125 12.48 -12.22 6.14
CA ALA A 125 13.11 -11.36 7.14
C ALA A 125 13.36 -12.10 8.44
N SER A 126 14.51 -11.83 9.08
CA SER A 126 14.87 -12.34 10.41
C SER A 126 15.23 -11.19 11.33
N HIS A 127 14.77 -11.28 12.58
CA HIS A 127 15.12 -10.32 13.64
C HIS A 127 15.93 -11.05 14.72
N THR A 128 17.23 -10.83 14.74
CA THR A 128 18.17 -11.62 15.56
C THR A 128 17.89 -11.47 17.07
N GLU A 129 17.57 -10.25 17.53
CA GLU A 129 17.32 -10.00 18.96
C GLU A 129 16.01 -10.64 19.44
N GLN A 130 15.01 -10.76 18.59
CA GLN A 130 13.68 -11.29 18.90
C GLN A 130 13.57 -12.78 18.54
N ASN A 131 14.55 -13.31 17.81
CA ASN A 131 14.52 -14.67 17.24
C ASN A 131 13.24 -14.93 16.44
N GLU A 132 12.81 -13.94 15.65
CA GLU A 132 11.62 -13.99 14.79
C GLU A 132 12.00 -14.16 13.32
N PHE A 133 11.20 -14.96 12.60
CA PHE A 133 11.39 -15.23 11.19
C PHE A 133 10.07 -15.01 10.44
N LEU A 134 10.11 -14.18 9.42
CA LEU A 134 8.95 -13.71 8.67
C LEU A 134 9.11 -13.99 7.19
N ALA A 135 8.08 -14.55 6.54
CA ALA A 135 7.96 -14.53 5.09
C ALA A 135 6.83 -13.59 4.66
N ALA A 136 7.06 -12.84 3.61
CA ALA A 136 6.09 -11.87 3.12
C ALA A 136 5.77 -12.07 1.63
N GLU A 137 4.50 -11.88 1.32
CA GLU A 137 3.96 -11.74 -0.04
C GLU A 137 3.45 -10.33 -0.24
N LEU A 138 3.81 -9.69 -1.33
CA LEU A 138 3.48 -8.29 -1.63
C LEU A 138 2.55 -8.17 -2.83
N LYS A 139 1.53 -7.34 -2.69
CA LYS A 139 0.56 -7.07 -3.78
C LYS A 139 0.52 -5.57 -4.05
N TYR A 140 1.20 -5.21 -5.13
CA TYR A 140 1.23 -3.84 -5.64
C TYR A 140 0.05 -3.57 -6.56
N HIS A 141 -0.53 -2.39 -6.42
CA HIS A 141 -1.62 -1.90 -7.28
C HIS A 141 -1.38 -0.42 -7.61
N ASN A 142 -1.53 -0.05 -8.86
CA ASN A 142 -1.47 1.34 -9.34
C ASN A 142 -2.82 2.06 -9.27
N ASP A 143 -3.92 1.34 -9.05
CA ASP A 143 -5.25 1.91 -8.81
C ASP A 143 -5.48 2.16 -7.30
N PRO A 144 -5.63 3.43 -6.87
CA PRO A 144 -5.88 3.76 -5.47
C PRO A 144 -7.22 3.24 -4.92
N GLY A 145 -8.14 2.85 -5.79
CA GLY A 145 -9.44 2.26 -5.45
C GLY A 145 -9.39 0.77 -5.23
N TYR A 146 -8.37 0.10 -5.71
CA TYR A 146 -8.24 -1.34 -5.63
C TYR A 146 -8.13 -1.81 -4.16
N LYS A 147 -8.71 -3.00 -3.92
CA LYS A 147 -8.61 -3.67 -2.61
C LYS A 147 -8.14 -5.10 -2.84
N THR A 148 -7.11 -5.51 -2.12
CA THR A 148 -6.67 -6.90 -2.07
C THR A 148 -7.76 -7.74 -1.40
N ASP A 149 -8.26 -8.73 -2.10
CA ASP A 149 -9.46 -9.47 -1.76
C ASP A 149 -9.19 -10.79 -1.00
N LEU A 150 -10.28 -11.45 -0.60
CA LEU A 150 -10.24 -12.73 0.10
C LEU A 150 -9.49 -13.83 -0.70
N LYS A 151 -9.59 -13.84 -2.05
CA LYS A 151 -8.91 -14.87 -2.86
C LYS A 151 -7.41 -14.80 -2.70
N VAL A 152 -6.86 -13.58 -2.66
CA VAL A 152 -5.43 -13.38 -2.41
C VAL A 152 -5.04 -13.86 -1.02
N ALA A 153 -5.82 -13.52 0.01
CA ALA A 153 -5.55 -13.95 1.38
C ALA A 153 -5.59 -15.48 1.54
N LEU A 154 -6.56 -16.15 0.90
CA LEU A 154 -6.66 -17.62 0.85
C LEU A 154 -5.43 -18.25 0.17
N TYR A 155 -5.05 -17.73 -0.99
CA TYR A 155 -3.87 -18.23 -1.72
C TYR A 155 -2.59 -18.08 -0.90
N VAL A 156 -2.37 -16.91 -0.31
CA VAL A 156 -1.20 -16.62 0.52
C VAL A 156 -1.16 -17.52 1.76
N LYS A 157 -2.33 -17.71 2.41
CA LYS A 157 -2.44 -18.64 3.56
C LYS A 157 -2.03 -20.06 3.17
N SER A 158 -2.51 -20.59 2.05
CA SER A 158 -2.17 -21.94 1.60
C SER A 158 -0.67 -22.11 1.35
N ARG A 159 0.00 -21.08 0.81
CA ARG A 159 1.47 -21.08 0.64
C ARG A 159 2.18 -21.11 1.99
N PHE A 160 1.76 -20.27 2.92
CA PHE A 160 2.37 -20.24 4.25
C PHE A 160 2.11 -21.53 5.02
N ASP A 161 0.93 -22.15 4.89
CA ASP A 161 0.65 -23.44 5.51
C ASP A 161 1.58 -24.55 5.04
N ASP A 162 1.90 -24.58 3.74
CA ASP A 162 2.88 -25.55 3.21
C ASP A 162 4.30 -25.26 3.76
N ILE A 163 4.67 -23.98 3.92
CA ILE A 163 5.97 -23.61 4.50
C ILE A 163 6.00 -23.90 6.02
N PHE A 164 4.93 -23.61 6.76
CA PHE A 164 4.83 -23.92 8.21
C PHE A 164 4.79 -25.42 8.49
N ALA A 165 4.25 -26.21 7.57
CA ALA A 165 4.19 -27.66 7.70
C ALA A 165 5.52 -28.37 7.37
N CYS A 166 6.64 -27.66 7.41
CA CYS A 166 7.98 -28.22 7.18
C CYS A 166 8.26 -29.38 8.15
N ASP A 167 9.04 -30.34 7.72
CA ASP A 167 9.45 -31.45 8.57
C ASP A 167 10.48 -30.99 9.60
N ALA A 168 10.01 -30.79 10.83
CA ALA A 168 10.84 -30.37 11.97
C ALA A 168 11.95 -31.37 12.33
N SER A 169 11.88 -32.63 11.83
CA SER A 169 12.92 -33.62 12.02
C SER A 169 14.16 -33.37 11.15
N VAL A 170 14.00 -32.59 10.08
CA VAL A 170 15.07 -32.32 9.09
C VAL A 170 15.67 -30.94 9.27
N ARG A 171 14.87 -29.93 9.65
CA ARG A 171 15.28 -28.53 9.93
C ARG A 171 14.25 -27.86 10.83
N SER A 172 14.68 -26.87 11.62
CA SER A 172 13.76 -25.90 12.22
C SER A 172 12.95 -25.24 11.12
N CYS A 173 11.65 -25.08 11.32
CA CYS A 173 10.78 -24.35 10.39
C CYS A 173 11.36 -22.96 10.13
N PRO A 174 11.53 -22.54 8.87
CA PRO A 174 12.31 -21.37 8.54
C PRO A 174 11.55 -20.05 8.76
N ILE A 175 10.26 -20.12 9.13
CA ILE A 175 9.42 -18.95 9.41
C ILE A 175 8.44 -19.21 10.55
N ASP A 176 8.18 -18.16 11.33
CA ASP A 176 7.18 -18.15 12.41
C ASP A 176 5.92 -17.40 11.99
N ARG A 177 6.04 -16.48 11.05
CA ARG A 177 5.02 -15.52 10.68
C ARG A 177 4.90 -15.40 9.17
N GLY A 178 3.67 -15.29 8.68
CA GLY A 178 3.34 -15.02 7.29
C GLY A 178 2.64 -13.68 7.13
N LEU A 179 3.18 -12.80 6.29
CA LEU A 179 2.69 -11.44 6.08
C LEU A 179 2.23 -11.21 4.64
N LEU A 180 1.05 -10.62 4.48
CA LEU A 180 0.57 -10.09 3.21
C LEU A 180 0.58 -8.56 3.24
N VAL A 181 1.32 -7.95 2.31
CA VAL A 181 1.48 -6.49 2.23
C VAL A 181 0.79 -5.96 0.98
N THR A 182 0.14 -4.79 1.10
CA THR A 182 -0.35 -4.05 -0.07
C THR A 182 -0.13 -2.54 0.08
N ASN A 183 0.14 -1.85 -1.01
CA ASN A 183 0.18 -0.38 -1.04
C ASN A 183 -1.21 0.27 -1.01
N THR A 184 -2.28 -0.53 -1.09
CA THR A 184 -3.66 -0.05 -1.09
C THR A 184 -4.43 -0.49 0.16
N LYS A 185 -5.52 -1.20 0.02
CA LYS A 185 -6.40 -1.65 1.10
C LYS A 185 -6.73 -3.13 0.96
N PHE A 186 -7.29 -3.70 2.01
CA PHE A 186 -7.92 -5.02 2.00
C PHE A 186 -9.45 -4.88 1.98
N THR A 187 -10.14 -5.91 1.48
CA THR A 187 -11.58 -6.05 1.69
C THR A 187 -11.87 -6.47 3.14
N SER A 188 -13.10 -6.26 3.61
CA SER A 188 -13.54 -6.69 4.95
C SER A 188 -13.39 -8.20 5.16
N GLU A 189 -13.69 -8.97 4.11
CA GLU A 189 -13.60 -10.43 4.10
C GLU A 189 -12.15 -10.90 4.17
N ALA A 190 -11.21 -10.21 3.46
CA ALA A 190 -9.79 -10.51 3.55
C ALA A 190 -9.24 -10.25 4.95
N ILE A 191 -9.67 -9.15 5.60
CA ILE A 191 -9.28 -8.83 6.98
C ILE A 191 -9.80 -9.89 7.94
N ALA A 192 -11.11 -10.16 7.93
CA ALA A 192 -11.73 -11.13 8.81
C ALA A 192 -11.10 -12.53 8.69
N TYR A 193 -10.82 -12.96 7.44
CA TYR A 193 -10.16 -14.23 7.20
C TYR A 193 -8.72 -14.24 7.73
N ALA A 194 -7.95 -13.20 7.48
CA ALA A 194 -6.56 -13.12 7.91
C ALA A 194 -6.45 -13.13 9.45
N GLU A 195 -7.30 -12.37 10.15
CA GLU A 195 -7.38 -12.38 11.61
C GLU A 195 -7.72 -13.77 12.17
N CYS A 196 -8.63 -14.50 11.52
CA CYS A 196 -9.01 -15.86 11.91
C CYS A 196 -7.92 -16.90 11.61
N SER A 197 -7.23 -16.76 10.47
CA SER A 197 -6.27 -17.75 9.97
C SER A 197 -4.82 -17.51 10.40
N GLY A 198 -4.53 -16.40 11.08
CA GLY A 198 -3.18 -16.05 11.56
C GLY A 198 -2.25 -15.48 10.46
N VAL A 199 -2.79 -15.05 9.32
CA VAL A 199 -2.01 -14.29 8.34
C VAL A 199 -1.97 -12.82 8.75
N GLU A 200 -0.77 -12.26 8.87
CA GLU A 200 -0.63 -10.84 9.15
C GLU A 200 -0.90 -10.00 7.90
N LEU A 201 -1.53 -8.84 8.09
CA LEU A 201 -1.81 -7.91 7.02
C LEU A 201 -1.14 -6.56 7.28
N LEU A 202 -0.51 -6.01 6.24
CA LEU A 202 0.02 -4.65 6.26
C LEU A 202 -0.42 -3.90 5.01
N GLY A 203 -1.22 -2.87 5.19
CA GLY A 203 -1.69 -2.01 4.10
C GLY A 203 -1.50 -0.54 4.40
N TRP A 204 -1.84 0.32 3.44
CA TRP A 204 -1.72 1.77 3.61
C TRP A 204 -2.40 2.28 4.90
N GLY A 205 -3.56 1.75 5.24
CA GLY A 205 -4.35 2.11 6.42
C GLY A 205 -4.67 0.95 7.37
N TYR A 206 -3.96 -0.15 7.30
CA TYR A 206 -4.19 -1.33 8.13
C TYR A 206 -2.85 -2.00 8.53
N PRO A 207 -2.75 -2.56 9.75
CA PRO A 207 -3.68 -2.45 10.87
C PRO A 207 -3.75 -1.01 11.41
N VAL A 208 -4.85 -0.63 12.05
CA VAL A 208 -5.15 0.78 12.41
C VAL A 208 -4.04 1.42 13.23
N ASN A 209 -3.39 0.67 14.13
CA ASN A 209 -2.38 1.18 15.04
C ASN A 209 -0.93 1.02 14.51
N ASN A 210 -0.72 0.38 13.35
CA ASN A 210 0.61 0.14 12.79
C ASN A 210 0.57 0.05 11.26
N THR A 211 -0.05 1.04 10.63
CA THR A 211 -0.24 1.09 9.17
C THR A 211 1.09 1.21 8.43
N LEU A 212 1.12 0.83 7.15
CA LEU A 212 2.30 1.03 6.29
C LEU A 212 2.77 2.49 6.32
N PHE A 213 1.82 3.46 6.26
CA PHE A 213 2.13 4.89 6.40
C PHE A 213 2.80 5.24 7.74
N MET A 214 2.32 4.69 8.86
CA MET A 214 2.89 4.96 10.19
C MET A 214 4.29 4.39 10.32
N ARG A 215 4.52 3.19 9.79
CA ARG A 215 5.84 2.54 9.77
C ARG A 215 6.84 3.35 8.94
N MET A 216 6.46 3.73 7.71
CA MET A 216 7.26 4.62 6.85
C MET A 216 7.65 5.92 7.57
N SER A 217 6.67 6.54 8.24
CA SER A 217 6.90 7.82 8.95
C SER A 217 7.84 7.66 10.14
N ARG A 218 7.72 6.56 10.89
CA ARG A 218 8.56 6.23 12.05
C ARG A 218 9.99 5.92 11.62
N ALA A 219 10.15 5.09 10.60
CA ALA A 219 11.45 4.71 10.06
C ALA A 219 12.08 5.82 9.19
N LYS A 220 11.34 6.89 8.85
CA LYS A 220 11.74 7.96 7.92
C LYS A 220 12.14 7.43 6.55
N VAL A 221 11.51 6.35 6.11
CA VAL A 221 11.72 5.73 4.79
C VAL A 221 10.59 6.17 3.85
N TYR A 222 10.97 6.78 2.73
CA TYR A 222 10.02 7.36 1.77
C TYR A 222 10.37 6.92 0.36
N PRO A 223 9.35 6.63 -0.50
CA PRO A 223 9.61 6.32 -1.90
C PRO A 223 10.18 7.55 -2.61
N ILE A 224 11.24 7.33 -3.37
CA ILE A 224 11.84 8.35 -4.25
C ILE A 224 11.27 8.08 -5.65
N THR A 225 10.53 9.04 -6.20
CA THR A 225 9.96 9.01 -7.55
C THR A 225 10.58 10.11 -8.40
#